data_dd36e5bfcc00e74cccce202672157c4a
#
_entry.id   dd36e5bfcc00e74cccce202672157c4a
#
_cell.length_a   1.000
_cell.length_b   1.000
_cell.length_c   1.000
_cell.angle_alpha   90.00
_cell.angle_beta   90.00
_cell.angle_gamma   90.00
#
_symmetry.space_group_name_H-M   'P 1'
#
loop_
_entity.id
_entity.type
_entity.pdbx_description
1 polymer ?
#
loop_
_entity_poly.entity_id
_entity_poly.type
_entity_poly.pdbx_seq_one_letter_code
_entity_poly.pdbx_strand_id
1 'polypeptide(L)'
;MTKRRQGKAGFMNIQDREGQIQIYVRKDEIGDDQYEIFKKNDIGDIVGIEGTVMKTDHGQLSVRAKNYTHLSKSLRPLPEKFHGLTDVEERFRRRYVDLIMNPEAKRIALTRPKIIRAIQHYLDGQGRCTWSGWRCTPST
;
A
#
# COMPACT_ATOMS: atom_id res chain seq x y z
N MET A 1 9.06 -0.45 3.85
CA MET A 1 8.58 -0.48 5.25
C MET A 1 9.77 -0.58 6.18
N THR A 2 9.74 0.10 7.31
CA THR A 2 10.79 -0.01 8.34
C THR A 2 10.10 -0.31 9.67
N LYS A 3 10.69 -1.18 10.47
CA LYS A 3 10.20 -1.55 11.78
C LYS A 3 11.29 -1.27 12.80
N ARG A 4 10.99 -0.45 13.80
CA ARG A 4 11.90 -0.17 14.92
C ARG A 4 11.20 -0.55 16.20
N ARG A 5 11.87 -1.30 17.06
CA ARG A 5 11.38 -1.67 18.39
C ARG A 5 12.24 -0.99 19.44
N GLN A 6 11.61 -0.52 20.49
CA GLN A 6 12.27 0.07 21.65
C GLN A 6 11.48 -0.31 22.91
N GLY A 7 11.90 -1.37 23.56
CA GLY A 7 11.26 -1.87 24.79
C GLY A 7 9.79 -2.29 24.58
N LYS A 8 8.87 -1.65 25.31
CA LYS A 8 7.41 -1.89 25.27
C LYS A 8 6.68 -1.14 24.15
N ALA A 9 7.39 -0.34 23.36
CA ALA A 9 6.85 0.42 22.27
C ALA A 9 7.52 0.04 20.95
N GLY A 10 6.83 0.24 19.85
CA GLY A 10 7.35 0.02 18.51
C GLY A 10 6.84 1.04 17.53
N PHE A 11 7.67 1.33 16.55
CA PHE A 11 7.32 2.15 15.40
C PHE A 11 7.39 1.29 14.14
N MET A 12 6.43 1.46 13.27
CA MET A 12 6.43 0.87 11.94
C MET A 12 5.86 1.86 10.93
N ASN A 13 6.34 1.77 9.70
CA ASN A 13 5.74 2.51 8.59
C ASN A 13 4.88 1.57 7.79
N ILE A 14 3.64 1.92 7.61
CA ILE A 14 2.74 1.25 6.66
C ILE A 14 2.60 2.11 5.41
N GLN A 15 2.30 1.44 4.32
CA GLN A 15 2.10 2.06 3.02
C GLN A 15 0.80 1.55 2.42
N ASP A 16 -0.02 2.46 1.97
CA ASP A 16 -1.20 2.15 1.20
C ASP A 16 -1.07 2.63 -0.25
N ARG A 17 -2.20 2.80 -0.92
CA ARG A 17 -2.25 3.30 -2.29
C ARG A 17 -1.81 4.76 -2.38
N GLU A 18 -2.16 5.57 -1.40
CA GLU A 18 -2.02 7.02 -1.42
C GLU A 18 -0.69 7.50 -0.85
N GLY A 19 -0.16 6.78 0.17
CA GLY A 19 1.08 7.23 0.79
C GLY A 19 1.61 6.30 1.89
N GLN A 20 2.48 6.86 2.69
CA GLN A 20 3.06 6.20 3.85
C GLN A 20 2.74 6.96 5.11
N ILE A 21 2.43 6.24 6.18
CA ILE A 21 2.22 6.79 7.51
C ILE A 21 2.95 5.99 8.56
N GLN A 22 3.46 6.67 9.58
CA GLN A 22 4.07 6.03 10.72
C GLN A 22 2.99 5.56 11.71
N ILE A 23 3.17 4.37 12.24
CA ILE A 23 2.32 3.81 13.28
C ILE A 23 3.13 3.69 14.56
N TYR A 24 2.55 4.15 15.64
CA TYR A 24 3.06 3.98 16.99
C TYR A 24 2.24 2.90 17.71
N VAL A 25 2.93 1.86 18.13
CA VAL A 25 2.33 0.69 18.80
C VAL A 25 2.86 0.61 20.22
N ARG A 26 1.97 0.55 21.19
CA ARG A 26 2.30 0.42 22.61
C ARG A 26 1.65 -0.83 23.20
N LYS A 27 2.45 -1.64 23.91
CA LYS A 27 1.97 -2.89 24.52
C LYS A 27 0.78 -2.67 25.43
N ASP A 28 0.85 -1.61 26.25
CA ASP A 28 -0.17 -1.29 27.25
C ASP A 28 -1.53 -0.89 26.64
N GLU A 29 -1.58 -0.55 25.33
CA GLU A 29 -2.79 -0.08 24.64
C GLU A 29 -3.45 -1.15 23.77
N ILE A 30 -2.63 -1.97 23.12
CA ILE A 30 -3.14 -3.01 22.20
C ILE A 30 -3.28 -4.37 22.87
N GLY A 31 -2.76 -4.55 24.08
CA GLY A 31 -2.74 -5.83 24.79
C GLY A 31 -1.58 -6.75 24.38
N ASP A 32 -1.37 -7.77 25.20
CA ASP A 32 -0.22 -8.67 25.04
C ASP A 32 -0.32 -9.52 23.77
N ASP A 33 -1.49 -10.04 23.46
CA ASP A 33 -1.73 -10.92 22.31
C ASP A 33 -1.47 -10.19 20.99
N GLN A 34 -2.03 -9.00 20.81
CA GLN A 34 -1.83 -8.20 19.59
C GLN A 34 -0.40 -7.70 19.48
N TYR A 35 0.25 -7.39 20.62
CA TYR A 35 1.65 -6.99 20.62
C TYR A 35 2.59 -8.14 20.25
N GLU A 36 2.26 -9.38 20.60
CA GLU A 36 3.02 -10.55 20.15
C GLU A 36 2.89 -10.78 18.63
N ILE A 37 1.68 -10.61 18.09
CA ILE A 37 1.46 -10.64 16.64
C ILE A 37 2.30 -9.55 15.96
N PHE A 38 2.27 -8.32 16.49
CA PHE A 38 3.11 -7.23 16.00
C PHE A 38 4.60 -7.58 15.99
N LYS A 39 5.11 -8.29 17.03
CA LYS A 39 6.50 -8.72 17.06
C LYS A 39 6.86 -9.69 15.94
N LYS A 40 5.94 -10.58 15.58
CA LYS A 40 6.13 -11.61 14.54
C LYS A 40 5.92 -11.10 13.11
N ASN A 41 5.48 -9.86 12.96
CA ASN A 41 5.25 -9.25 11.66
C ASN A 41 6.54 -9.02 10.87
N ASP A 42 6.49 -9.30 9.57
CA ASP A 42 7.58 -9.11 8.64
C ASP A 42 7.27 -8.00 7.61
N ILE A 43 8.29 -7.62 6.86
CA ILE A 43 8.14 -6.65 5.79
C ILE A 43 7.36 -7.29 4.65
N GLY A 44 6.25 -6.66 4.25
CA GLY A 44 5.35 -7.18 3.22
C GLY A 44 4.04 -7.73 3.77
N ASP A 45 3.92 -7.92 5.09
CA ASP A 45 2.66 -8.33 5.71
C ASP A 45 1.59 -7.25 5.54
N ILE A 46 0.34 -7.67 5.37
CA ILE A 46 -0.82 -6.79 5.29
C ILE A 46 -1.48 -6.73 6.66
N VAL A 47 -1.65 -5.52 7.16
CA VAL A 47 -2.18 -5.26 8.50
C VAL A 47 -3.29 -4.23 8.48
N GLY A 48 -4.28 -4.40 9.33
CA GLY A 48 -5.31 -3.42 9.66
C GLY A 48 -4.97 -2.73 10.97
N ILE A 49 -5.08 -1.41 11.00
CA ILE A 49 -4.79 -0.62 12.19
C ILE A 49 -5.89 0.38 12.43
N GLU A 50 -6.41 0.36 13.63
CA GLU A 50 -7.36 1.35 14.13
C GLU A 50 -6.70 2.15 15.23
N GLY A 51 -6.85 3.47 15.18
CA GLY A 51 -6.20 4.32 16.17
C GLY A 51 -6.48 5.80 16.00
N THR A 52 -5.84 6.59 16.82
CA THR A 52 -5.94 8.05 16.81
C THR A 52 -4.72 8.68 16.17
N VAL A 53 -4.95 9.69 15.34
CA VAL A 53 -3.87 10.47 14.74
C VAL A 53 -3.21 11.31 15.80
N MET A 54 -1.88 11.29 15.83
CA MET A 54 -1.06 12.10 16.73
C MET A 54 0.14 12.69 15.99
N LYS A 55 0.70 13.73 16.53
CA LYS A 55 1.96 14.31 16.09
C LYS A 55 3.03 13.94 17.11
N THR A 56 4.13 13.36 16.68
CA THR A 56 5.26 13.03 17.54
C THR A 56 6.05 14.30 17.95
N ASP A 57 6.86 14.20 18.98
CA ASP A 57 7.72 15.32 19.46
C ASP A 57 8.66 15.84 18.36
N HIS A 58 9.01 14.99 17.39
CA HIS A 58 9.78 15.37 16.20
C HIS A 58 8.93 15.96 15.07
N GLY A 59 7.65 16.22 15.32
CA GLY A 59 6.74 16.81 14.34
C GLY A 59 6.18 15.86 13.29
N GLN A 60 6.47 14.55 13.36
CA GLN A 60 6.01 13.58 12.40
C GLN A 60 4.56 13.14 12.68
N LEU A 61 3.72 13.13 11.63
CA LEU A 61 2.36 12.62 11.72
C LEU A 61 2.40 11.11 11.89
N SER A 62 1.71 10.60 12.91
CA SER A 62 1.68 9.19 13.26
C SER A 62 0.30 8.77 13.72
N VAL A 63 -0.01 7.49 13.59
CA VAL A 63 -1.24 6.91 14.16
C VAL A 63 -0.86 6.11 15.40
N ARG A 64 -1.48 6.45 16.53
CA ARG A 64 -1.38 5.68 17.77
C ARG A 64 -2.36 4.53 17.70
N ALA A 65 -1.85 3.32 17.58
CA ALA A 65 -2.66 2.13 17.42
C ALA A 65 -3.40 1.79 18.72
N LYS A 66 -4.72 1.59 18.61
CA LYS A 66 -5.59 1.03 19.65
C LYS A 66 -5.92 -0.41 19.36
N ASN A 67 -6.05 -0.76 18.09
CA ASN A 67 -6.31 -2.12 17.65
C ASN A 67 -5.35 -2.47 16.51
N TYR A 68 -4.84 -3.69 16.53
CA TYR A 68 -3.87 -4.21 15.56
C TYR A 68 -4.34 -5.56 15.05
N THR A 69 -4.69 -5.64 13.78
CA THR A 69 -5.17 -6.86 13.14
C THR A 69 -4.21 -7.30 12.04
N HIS A 70 -3.72 -8.52 12.10
CA HIS A 70 -2.94 -9.13 11.03
C HIS A 70 -3.88 -9.75 10.00
N LEU A 71 -3.85 -9.24 8.76
CA LEU A 71 -4.77 -9.66 7.70
C LEU A 71 -4.18 -10.75 6.83
N SER A 72 -2.91 -10.60 6.43
CA SER A 72 -2.24 -11.57 5.58
C SER A 72 -0.74 -11.58 5.79
N LYS A 73 -0.17 -12.78 5.83
CA LYS A 73 1.27 -13.01 5.98
C LYS A 73 1.97 -13.05 4.63
N SER A 74 3.06 -12.32 4.50
CA SER A 74 3.95 -12.42 3.35
C SER A 74 4.84 -13.64 3.49
N LEU A 75 4.56 -14.69 2.72
CA LEU A 75 5.33 -15.94 2.77
C LEU A 75 6.67 -15.86 2.04
N ARG A 76 6.82 -14.88 1.17
CA ARG A 76 8.06 -14.63 0.42
C ARG A 76 8.58 -13.25 0.77
N PRO A 77 9.86 -13.12 1.17
CA PRO A 77 10.44 -11.82 1.44
C PRO A 77 10.47 -10.98 0.16
N LEU A 78 10.25 -9.68 0.32
CA LEU A 78 10.46 -8.74 -0.78
C LEU A 78 11.97 -8.65 -1.10
N PRO A 79 12.34 -8.42 -2.37
CA PRO A 79 13.73 -8.17 -2.74
C PRO A 79 14.33 -7.03 -1.93
N GLU A 80 15.65 -7.05 -1.73
CA GLU A 80 16.32 -5.99 -1.00
C GLU A 80 16.10 -4.63 -1.65
N LYS A 81 15.81 -3.63 -0.82
CA LYS A 81 15.45 -2.28 -1.27
C LYS A 81 16.54 -1.61 -2.12
N PHE A 82 17.81 -1.97 -1.88
CA PHE A 82 18.95 -1.37 -2.56
C PHE A 82 19.27 -1.99 -3.92
N HIS A 83 18.97 -3.25 -4.11
CA HIS A 83 19.25 -3.95 -5.37
C HIS A 83 18.01 -4.10 -6.25
N GLY A 84 16.81 -4.07 -5.66
CA GLY A 84 15.53 -4.12 -6.37
C GLY A 84 15.45 -5.26 -7.39
N LEU A 85 14.50 -5.17 -8.29
CA LEU A 85 14.47 -5.97 -9.51
C LEU A 85 15.21 -5.20 -10.62
N THR A 86 16.49 -5.50 -10.85
CA THR A 86 17.31 -4.86 -11.88
C THR A 86 17.05 -5.46 -13.26
N ASP A 87 16.77 -6.76 -13.30
CA ASP A 87 16.46 -7.45 -14.55
C ASP A 87 15.08 -7.05 -15.08
N VAL A 88 15.07 -6.58 -16.34
CA VAL A 88 13.86 -6.12 -17.02
C VAL A 88 12.85 -7.26 -17.21
N GLU A 89 13.31 -8.46 -17.54
CA GLU A 89 12.45 -9.61 -17.72
C GLU A 89 11.79 -10.04 -16.41
N GLU A 90 12.52 -10.09 -15.32
CA GLU A 90 11.99 -10.35 -13.98
C GLU A 90 10.95 -9.30 -13.58
N ARG A 91 11.16 -8.02 -13.90
CA ARG A 91 10.21 -6.94 -13.64
C ARG A 91 8.88 -7.13 -14.39
N PHE A 92 8.91 -7.64 -15.60
CA PHE A 92 7.70 -7.96 -16.35
C PHE A 92 7.02 -9.23 -15.85
N ARG A 93 7.76 -10.27 -15.54
CA ARG A 93 7.23 -11.55 -15.02
C ARG A 93 6.63 -11.40 -13.62
N ARG A 94 7.28 -10.61 -12.77
CA ARG A 94 6.84 -10.33 -11.38
C ARG A 94 6.37 -8.89 -11.24
N ARG A 95 5.46 -8.47 -12.11
CA ARG A 95 5.00 -7.07 -12.19
C ARG A 95 4.46 -6.57 -10.85
N TYR A 96 3.80 -7.41 -10.06
CA TYR A 96 3.31 -7.05 -8.73
C TYR A 96 4.43 -6.64 -7.77
N VAL A 97 5.58 -7.31 -7.81
CA VAL A 97 6.76 -6.93 -7.00
C VAL A 97 7.36 -5.61 -7.50
N ASP A 98 7.49 -5.44 -8.82
CA ASP A 98 7.99 -4.20 -9.41
C ASP A 98 7.12 -3.00 -9.01
N LEU A 99 5.80 -3.16 -8.97
CA LEU A 99 4.86 -2.11 -8.53
C LEU A 99 4.98 -1.77 -7.02
N ILE A 100 5.41 -2.72 -6.20
CA ILE A 100 5.65 -2.50 -4.78
C ILE A 100 6.99 -1.78 -4.56
N MET A 101 8.02 -2.20 -5.28
CA MET A 101 9.41 -1.75 -5.07
C MET A 101 9.77 -0.49 -5.83
N ASN A 102 9.21 -0.30 -7.03
CA ASN A 102 9.55 0.79 -7.93
C ASN A 102 8.43 1.85 -7.98
N PRO A 103 8.64 3.03 -7.35
CA PRO A 103 7.63 4.09 -7.33
C PRO A 103 7.27 4.60 -8.73
N GLU A 104 8.23 4.64 -9.65
CA GLU A 104 8.00 5.10 -11.02
C GLU A 104 7.10 4.13 -11.80
N ALA A 105 7.34 2.82 -11.67
CA ALA A 105 6.49 1.81 -12.24
C ALA A 105 5.04 1.90 -11.69
N LYS A 106 4.91 2.12 -10.37
CA LYS A 106 3.62 2.36 -9.72
C LYS A 106 2.93 3.61 -10.28
N ARG A 107 3.66 4.72 -10.42
CA ARG A 107 3.14 5.97 -10.99
C ARG A 107 2.59 5.77 -12.40
N ILE A 108 3.34 5.12 -13.27
CA ILE A 108 2.91 4.82 -14.65
C ILE A 108 1.65 3.93 -14.63
N ALA A 109 1.65 2.88 -13.83
CA ALA A 109 0.51 1.97 -13.72
C ALA A 109 -0.77 2.64 -13.22
N LEU A 110 -0.66 3.64 -12.35
CA LEU A 110 -1.80 4.42 -11.85
C LEU A 110 -2.24 5.52 -12.82
N THR A 111 -1.31 6.10 -13.59
CA THR A 111 -1.60 7.21 -14.51
C THR A 111 -2.25 6.72 -15.80
N ARG A 112 -1.78 5.60 -16.36
CA ARG A 112 -2.31 5.04 -17.61
C ARG A 112 -3.84 4.81 -17.59
N PRO A 113 -4.43 4.17 -16.58
CA PRO A 113 -5.89 4.01 -16.51
C PRO A 113 -6.63 5.34 -16.39
N LYS A 114 -6.05 6.34 -15.72
CA LYS A 114 -6.67 7.67 -15.63
C LYS A 114 -6.76 8.35 -16.98
N ILE A 115 -5.71 8.28 -17.79
CA ILE A 115 -5.69 8.83 -19.16
C ILE A 115 -6.74 8.12 -20.03
N ILE A 116 -6.75 6.78 -19.98
CA ILE A 116 -7.72 5.99 -20.78
C ILE A 116 -9.16 6.35 -20.39
N ARG A 117 -9.45 6.43 -19.08
CA ARG A 117 -10.78 6.84 -18.61
C ARG A 117 -11.15 8.26 -19.04
N ALA A 118 -10.21 9.19 -19.00
CA ALA A 118 -10.47 10.56 -19.45
C ALA A 118 -10.85 10.61 -20.94
N ILE A 119 -10.14 9.85 -21.78
CA ILE A 119 -10.46 9.72 -23.20
C ILE A 119 -11.84 9.08 -23.40
N GLN A 120 -12.13 7.99 -22.69
CA GLN A 120 -13.43 7.32 -22.75
C GLN A 120 -14.56 8.27 -22.37
N HIS A 121 -14.46 8.97 -21.24
CA HIS A 121 -15.47 9.94 -20.80
C HIS A 121 -15.68 11.06 -21.82
N TYR A 122 -14.60 11.55 -22.42
CA TYR A 122 -14.72 12.58 -23.46
C TYR A 122 -15.48 12.05 -24.68
N LEU A 123 -15.15 10.87 -25.18
CA LEU A 123 -15.80 10.28 -26.34
C LEU A 123 -17.26 9.90 -26.06
N ASP A 124 -17.55 9.38 -24.86
CA ASP A 124 -18.91 9.08 -24.43
C ASP A 124 -19.78 10.36 -24.39
N GLY A 125 -19.21 11.47 -23.89
CA GLY A 125 -19.87 12.78 -23.87
C GLY A 125 -20.13 13.37 -25.30
N GLN A 126 -19.40 12.91 -26.31
CA GLN A 126 -19.62 13.26 -27.70
C GLN A 126 -20.58 12.29 -28.41
N GLY A 127 -21.21 11.37 -27.69
CA GLY A 127 -22.09 10.35 -28.29
C GLY A 127 -21.36 9.31 -29.15
N ARG A 128 -20.04 9.21 -29.03
CA ARG A 128 -19.22 8.22 -29.72
C ARG A 128 -19.05 7.01 -28.83
N CYS A 129 -19.46 5.83 -29.32
CA CYS A 129 -19.26 4.58 -28.61
C CYS A 129 -17.77 4.26 -28.47
N THR A 130 -17.25 4.26 -27.24
CA THR A 130 -15.90 3.78 -26.99
C THR A 130 -15.92 2.26 -26.97
N TRP A 131 -15.04 1.64 -27.73
CA TRP A 131 -14.90 0.19 -27.80
C TRP A 131 -14.29 -0.35 -26.50
N SER A 132 -15.11 -0.42 -25.46
CA SER A 132 -14.83 -1.21 -24.26
C SER A 132 -15.80 -2.40 -24.26
N GLY A 133 -15.45 -3.45 -24.99
CA GLY A 133 -16.08 -4.76 -25.05
C GLY A 133 -17.57 -4.82 -24.65
N TRP A 134 -18.47 -5.04 -25.62
CA TRP A 134 -19.79 -5.67 -25.42
C TRP A 134 -20.95 -4.88 -24.82
N ARG A 135 -21.14 -3.63 -25.12
CA ARG A 135 -22.51 -3.06 -25.16
C ARG A 135 -22.53 -1.65 -25.76
N CYS A 136 -22.83 -1.57 -27.05
CA CYS A 136 -23.48 -0.36 -27.62
C CYS A 136 -24.98 -0.52 -27.34
N THR A 137 -25.50 0.11 -26.31
CA THR A 137 -26.92 0.39 -26.21
C THR A 137 -27.12 1.77 -26.82
N PRO A 138 -27.83 1.92 -27.95
CA PRO A 138 -28.23 3.24 -28.39
C PRO A 138 -29.18 3.82 -27.35
N SER A 139 -28.82 4.97 -26.77
CA SER A 139 -29.76 5.77 -26.01
C SER A 139 -30.79 6.34 -26.95
N THR A 140 -32.02 5.86 -26.86
CA THR A 140 -33.21 6.51 -27.39
C THR A 140 -33.46 7.81 -26.65
#